data_5782324480ab8d092e2c86ba6f7767bb
#
_entry.id   5782324480ab8d092e2c86ba6f7767bb
#
_cell.length_a   1.000
_cell.length_b   1.000
_cell.length_c   1.000
_cell.angle_alpha   90.00
_cell.angle_beta   90.00
_cell.angle_gamma   90.00
#
_symmetry.space_group_name_H-M   'P 1'
#
loop_
_entity.id
_entity.type
_entity.pdbx_description
1 polymer ?
#
loop_
_entity_poly.entity_id
_entity_poly.type
_entity_poly.pdbx_seq_one_letter_code
_entity_poly.pdbx_strand_id
1 'polypeptide(L)'
;MKIAKFIVPFLLIFFSVQGVSAQIYRFKADSFSLIEKNANGKWGKWTDFNQSPVAISLDGTKDRIVVHSQEIQIYTILAYGEKVVEKGKETIPMKCADNSGGLCTILIVTKKNVDNRKQIYINYDDVKIVYNVYVFE
;
A
#
# COMPACT_ATOMS: atom_id res chain seq x y z
N MET A 1 26.10 33.51 -11.04
CA MET A 1 25.43 33.11 -10.45
C MET A 1 23.96 33.02 -10.25
N LYS A 2 23.17 33.31 -11.28
CA LYS A 2 21.72 33.08 -11.20
C LYS A 2 21.40 31.64 -10.97
N ILE A 3 22.18 30.73 -11.54
CA ILE A 3 21.96 29.30 -11.40
C ILE A 3 22.10 28.87 -9.94
N ALA A 4 23.08 29.42 -9.24
CA ALA A 4 23.25 29.04 -7.84
C ALA A 4 22.08 29.46 -6.97
N LYS A 5 21.45 30.59 -7.31
CA LYS A 5 20.30 31.07 -6.55
C LYS A 5 19.08 30.17 -6.71
N PHE A 6 18.94 29.53 -7.86
CA PHE A 6 17.83 28.61 -8.08
C PHE A 6 18.07 27.28 -7.42
N ILE A 7 19.31 26.85 -7.34
CA ILE A 7 19.63 25.55 -6.79
C ILE A 7 19.29 25.46 -5.31
N VAL A 8 19.57 26.52 -4.56
CA VAL A 8 19.38 26.48 -3.11
C VAL A 8 17.92 26.26 -2.72
N PRO A 9 16.94 27.03 -3.22
CA PRO A 9 15.54 26.77 -2.87
C PRO A 9 15.08 25.40 -3.35
N PHE A 10 15.57 24.96 -4.48
CA PHE A 10 15.21 23.67 -5.02
C PHE A 10 15.68 22.54 -4.10
N LEU A 11 16.86 22.66 -3.55
CA LEU A 11 17.38 21.69 -2.60
C LEU A 11 16.54 21.61 -1.33
N LEU A 12 16.07 22.74 -0.85
CA LEU A 12 15.22 22.77 0.34
C LEU A 12 13.94 22.01 0.11
N ILE A 13 13.31 22.18 -1.05
CA ILE A 13 12.09 21.45 -1.40
C ILE A 13 12.39 19.96 -1.46
N PHE A 14 13.52 19.59 -2.01
CA PHE A 14 13.92 18.22 -2.12
C PHE A 14 14.08 17.56 -0.75
N PHE A 15 14.67 18.26 0.20
CA PHE A 15 14.80 17.76 1.56
C PHE A 15 13.45 17.51 2.21
N SER A 16 12.49 18.39 2.00
CA SER A 16 11.15 18.21 2.56
C SER A 16 10.51 16.93 2.05
N VAL A 17 10.64 16.67 0.75
CA VAL A 17 10.09 15.46 0.16
C VAL A 17 10.78 14.23 0.70
N GLN A 18 12.09 14.27 0.83
CA GLN A 18 12.82 13.14 1.38
C GLN A 18 12.45 12.85 2.83
N GLY A 19 12.24 13.88 3.61
CA GLY A 19 11.83 13.70 4.99
C GLY A 19 10.52 12.96 5.11
N VAL A 20 9.57 13.24 4.22
CA VAL A 20 8.28 12.57 4.22
C VAL A 20 8.41 11.13 3.74
N SER A 21 9.18 10.88 2.69
CA SER A 21 9.29 9.56 2.08
C SER A 21 10.20 8.61 2.85
N ALA A 22 10.93 9.08 3.86
CA ALA A 22 11.85 8.25 4.60
C ALA A 22 11.18 7.45 5.73
N GLN A 23 9.88 7.58 5.90
CA GLN A 23 9.18 6.92 6.99
C GLN A 23 8.93 5.46 6.70
N ILE A 24 8.95 4.67 7.77
CA ILE A 24 8.60 3.25 7.71
C ILE A 24 7.33 3.07 8.52
N TYR A 25 6.32 2.49 7.88
CA TYR A 25 5.04 2.19 8.54
C TYR A 25 4.94 0.70 8.75
N ARG A 26 4.55 0.31 9.94
CA ARG A 26 4.37 -1.09 10.30
C ARG A 26 2.91 -1.36 10.61
N PHE A 27 2.39 -2.40 9.99
CA PHE A 27 1.01 -2.83 10.18
C PHE A 27 1.00 -4.28 10.61
N LYS A 28 0.02 -4.62 11.42
CA LYS A 28 -0.25 -6.02 11.75
C LYS A 28 -1.61 -6.39 11.22
N ALA A 29 -1.66 -7.40 10.38
CA ALA A 29 -2.91 -7.92 9.86
C ALA A 29 -3.39 -9.03 10.79
N ASP A 30 -4.69 -9.04 11.08
CA ASP A 30 -5.28 -10.12 11.87
C ASP A 30 -6.06 -11.08 10.99
N SER A 31 -6.54 -10.63 9.84
CA SER A 31 -7.35 -11.45 8.97
C SER A 31 -7.25 -10.99 7.52
N PHE A 32 -7.61 -11.87 6.61
CA PHE A 32 -7.62 -11.53 5.19
C PHE A 32 -8.78 -12.22 4.48
N SER A 33 -9.13 -11.66 3.33
CA SER A 33 -10.12 -12.23 2.42
C SER A 33 -9.62 -12.05 0.99
N LEU A 34 -10.10 -12.88 0.08
CA LEU A 34 -9.72 -12.74 -1.31
C LEU A 34 -10.92 -12.96 -2.24
N ILE A 35 -10.81 -12.44 -3.45
CA ILE A 35 -11.79 -12.61 -4.49
C ILE A 35 -11.05 -12.88 -5.80
N GLU A 36 -11.53 -13.83 -6.58
CA GLU A 36 -10.89 -14.23 -7.82
C GLU A 36 -11.86 -14.13 -8.99
N LYS A 37 -11.32 -13.91 -10.18
CA LYS A 37 -12.09 -14.02 -11.40
C LYS A 37 -12.27 -15.47 -11.79
N ASN A 38 -13.45 -15.80 -12.30
CA ASN A 38 -13.70 -17.14 -12.83
C ASN A 38 -13.22 -17.24 -14.26
N ALA A 39 -13.40 -18.42 -14.88
CA ALA A 39 -12.94 -18.67 -16.24
C ALA A 39 -13.58 -17.74 -17.28
N ASN A 40 -14.75 -17.19 -16.98
CA ASN A 40 -15.45 -16.25 -17.86
C ASN A 40 -15.03 -14.80 -17.66
N GLY A 41 -14.04 -14.55 -16.81
CA GLY A 41 -13.55 -13.20 -16.53
C GLY A 41 -14.43 -12.40 -15.59
N LYS A 42 -15.36 -13.03 -14.91
CA LYS A 42 -16.23 -12.35 -13.94
C LYS A 42 -15.70 -12.58 -12.53
N TRP A 43 -15.82 -11.54 -11.70
CA TRP A 43 -15.44 -11.63 -10.31
C TRP A 43 -16.38 -12.57 -9.56
N GLY A 44 -15.79 -13.45 -8.76
CA GLY A 44 -16.56 -14.33 -7.88
C GLY A 44 -17.03 -13.59 -6.64
N LYS A 45 -17.02 -14.29 -5.52
CA LYS A 45 -17.39 -13.70 -4.23
C LYS A 45 -16.18 -13.63 -3.33
N TRP A 46 -16.17 -12.62 -2.45
CA TRP A 46 -15.16 -12.54 -1.42
C TRP A 46 -15.25 -13.76 -0.52
N THR A 47 -14.11 -14.32 -0.16
CA THR A 47 -14.10 -15.40 0.85
C THR A 47 -14.42 -14.82 2.21
N ASP A 48 -14.80 -15.68 3.15
CA ASP A 48 -14.89 -15.27 4.54
C ASP A 48 -13.51 -14.88 5.04
N PHE A 49 -13.46 -13.96 6.00
CA PHE A 49 -12.18 -13.55 6.54
C PHE A 49 -11.53 -14.69 7.33
N ASN A 50 -10.31 -15.02 6.96
CA ASN A 50 -9.51 -16.02 7.65
C ASN A 50 -8.56 -15.31 8.60
N GLN A 51 -8.49 -15.79 9.82
CA GLN A 51 -7.54 -15.25 10.78
C GLN A 51 -6.15 -15.79 10.46
N SER A 52 -5.25 -14.87 10.19
CA SER A 52 -3.89 -15.21 9.86
C SER A 52 -3.01 -14.00 10.18
N PRO A 53 -2.38 -13.99 11.35
CA PRO A 53 -1.57 -12.85 11.74
C PRO A 53 -0.37 -12.72 10.82
N VAL A 54 -0.23 -11.55 10.24
CA VAL A 54 0.82 -11.25 9.26
C VAL A 54 1.30 -9.83 9.51
N ALA A 55 2.61 -9.64 9.52
CA ALA A 55 3.17 -8.29 9.59
C ALA A 55 3.36 -7.75 8.19
N ILE A 56 3.00 -6.49 8.00
CA ILE A 56 3.17 -5.79 6.73
C ILE A 56 3.92 -4.51 7.01
N SER A 57 4.99 -4.25 6.26
CA SER A 57 5.73 -3.01 6.41
C SER A 57 5.78 -2.26 5.08
N LEU A 58 5.67 -0.94 5.18
CA LEU A 58 5.87 -0.04 4.05
C LEU A 58 7.11 0.79 4.34
N ASP A 59 8.11 0.64 3.50
CA ASP A 59 9.39 1.34 3.66
C ASP A 59 9.51 2.37 2.54
N GLY A 60 9.25 3.64 2.87
CA GLY A 60 9.35 4.72 1.90
C GLY A 60 10.78 5.01 1.46
N THR A 61 11.77 4.63 2.28
CA THR A 61 13.17 4.81 1.93
C THR A 61 13.58 3.88 0.79
N LYS A 62 13.09 2.65 0.82
CA LYS A 62 13.43 1.63 -0.17
C LYS A 62 12.33 1.44 -1.20
N ASP A 63 11.26 2.20 -1.12
CA ASP A 63 10.12 2.11 -2.02
C ASP A 63 9.59 0.70 -2.14
N ARG A 64 9.27 0.09 -1.00
CA ARG A 64 8.75 -1.27 -1.03
C ARG A 64 7.81 -1.58 0.12
N ILE A 65 6.94 -2.53 -0.14
CA ILE A 65 6.02 -3.10 0.83
C ILE A 65 6.39 -4.56 0.99
N VAL A 66 6.50 -5.01 2.23
CA VAL A 66 6.84 -6.40 2.54
C VAL A 66 5.72 -7.02 3.34
N VAL A 67 5.20 -8.14 2.85
CA VAL A 67 4.18 -8.93 3.56
C VAL A 67 4.89 -10.16 4.11
N HIS A 68 4.97 -10.25 5.44
CA HIS A 68 5.67 -11.32 6.13
C HIS A 68 4.72 -12.49 6.40
N SER A 69 4.25 -13.11 5.34
CA SER A 69 3.48 -14.35 5.42
C SER A 69 4.46 -15.53 5.42
N GLN A 70 3.95 -16.77 5.32
CA GLN A 70 4.83 -17.94 5.27
C GLN A 70 5.90 -17.80 4.21
N GLU A 71 5.50 -17.32 3.02
CA GLU A 71 6.44 -16.91 2.00
C GLU A 71 6.48 -15.39 2.01
N ILE A 72 7.67 -14.82 2.16
CA ILE A 72 7.81 -13.38 2.20
C ILE A 72 7.51 -12.82 0.82
N GLN A 73 6.57 -11.90 0.76
CA GLN A 73 6.20 -11.21 -0.48
C GLN A 73 6.76 -9.80 -0.44
N ILE A 74 7.50 -9.44 -1.47
CA ILE A 74 8.09 -8.11 -1.58
C ILE A 74 7.49 -7.41 -2.79
N TYR A 75 6.95 -6.23 -2.56
CA TYR A 75 6.37 -5.39 -3.61
C TYR A 75 7.20 -4.14 -3.75
N THR A 76 7.76 -3.92 -4.94
CA THR A 76 8.47 -2.68 -5.25
C THR A 76 7.45 -1.65 -5.66
N ILE A 77 7.49 -0.48 -5.04
CA ILE A 77 6.57 0.60 -5.38
C ILE A 77 7.12 1.36 -6.57
N LEU A 78 6.40 1.31 -7.68
CA LEU A 78 6.81 1.96 -8.92
C LEU A 78 6.29 3.39 -9.00
N ALA A 79 5.14 3.65 -8.41
CA ALA A 79 4.55 4.99 -8.41
C ALA A 79 3.60 5.13 -7.23
N TYR A 80 3.68 6.27 -6.56
CA TYR A 80 2.75 6.66 -5.51
C TYR A 80 1.63 7.48 -6.14
N GLY A 81 0.39 7.12 -5.87
CA GLY A 81 -0.74 7.90 -6.34
C GLY A 81 -1.17 8.93 -5.32
N GLU A 82 -2.10 9.77 -5.70
CA GLU A 82 -2.62 10.80 -4.82
C GLU A 82 -3.64 10.20 -3.86
N LYS A 83 -3.64 10.71 -2.64
CA LYS A 83 -4.62 10.32 -1.65
C LYS A 83 -6.00 10.81 -2.08
N VAL A 84 -6.97 9.90 -2.06
CA VAL A 84 -8.37 10.20 -2.39
C VAL A 84 -9.18 10.14 -1.12
N VAL A 85 -9.96 11.19 -0.85
CA VAL A 85 -10.81 11.24 0.33
C VAL A 85 -12.26 11.33 -0.13
N GLU A 86 -13.05 10.32 0.22
CA GLU A 86 -14.48 10.26 -0.13
C GLU A 86 -15.28 9.68 1.02
N LYS A 87 -16.35 10.35 1.41
CA LYS A 87 -17.33 9.81 2.36
C LYS A 87 -16.69 9.21 3.61
N GLY A 88 -15.73 9.90 4.18
CA GLY A 88 -15.06 9.44 5.39
C GLY A 88 -14.05 8.33 5.18
N LYS A 89 -13.66 8.07 3.95
CA LYS A 89 -12.69 7.06 3.61
C LYS A 89 -11.50 7.69 2.89
N GLU A 90 -10.29 7.41 3.35
CA GLU A 90 -9.06 7.81 2.68
C GLU A 90 -8.46 6.61 1.98
N THR A 91 -8.04 6.78 0.74
CA THR A 91 -7.39 5.73 -0.03
C THR A 91 -6.09 6.27 -0.61
N ILE A 92 -5.01 5.56 -0.36
CA ILE A 92 -3.70 5.88 -0.93
C ILE A 92 -3.33 4.74 -1.88
N PRO A 93 -3.34 4.99 -3.21
CA PRO A 93 -3.00 3.95 -4.17
C PRO A 93 -1.52 3.97 -4.51
N MET A 94 -0.96 2.80 -4.75
CA MET A 94 0.42 2.66 -5.18
C MET A 94 0.50 1.59 -6.26
N LYS A 95 1.19 1.88 -7.35
CA LYS A 95 1.46 0.88 -8.38
C LYS A 95 2.71 0.12 -8.00
N CYS A 96 2.63 -1.20 -8.02
CA CYS A 96 3.69 -2.05 -7.51
C CYS A 96 4.00 -3.20 -8.46
N ALA A 97 5.17 -3.78 -8.28
CA ALA A 97 5.58 -5.02 -8.93
C ALA A 97 6.01 -6.00 -7.85
N ASP A 98 5.55 -7.25 -7.94
CA ASP A 98 5.91 -8.26 -6.97
C ASP A 98 7.26 -8.92 -7.29
N ASN A 99 7.67 -9.93 -6.50
CA ASN A 99 8.95 -10.61 -6.68
C ASN A 99 9.11 -11.24 -8.05
N SER A 100 8.00 -11.60 -8.69
CA SER A 100 8.02 -12.27 -10.00
C SER A 100 7.86 -11.29 -11.14
N GLY A 101 7.76 -10.00 -10.85
CA GLY A 101 7.54 -8.97 -11.84
C GLY A 101 6.07 -8.73 -12.16
N GLY A 102 5.15 -9.39 -11.45
CA GLY A 102 3.72 -9.18 -11.66
C GLY A 102 3.29 -7.81 -11.18
N LEU A 103 2.47 -7.13 -11.98
CA LEU A 103 2.02 -5.78 -11.66
C LEU A 103 0.72 -5.83 -10.86
N CYS A 104 0.63 -4.97 -9.87
CA CYS A 104 -0.57 -4.86 -9.04
C CYS A 104 -0.71 -3.43 -8.53
N THR A 105 -1.89 -3.13 -7.98
CA THR A 105 -2.13 -1.88 -7.29
C THR A 105 -2.38 -2.19 -5.83
N ILE A 106 -1.64 -1.55 -4.94
CA ILE A 106 -1.84 -1.70 -3.50
C ILE A 106 -2.51 -0.44 -2.99
N LEU A 107 -3.60 -0.63 -2.25
CA LEU A 107 -4.37 0.47 -1.68
C LEU A 107 -4.30 0.41 -0.16
N ILE A 108 -3.95 1.53 0.46
CA ILE A 108 -4.09 1.67 1.91
C ILE A 108 -5.35 2.48 2.15
N VAL A 109 -6.34 1.85 2.77
CA VAL A 109 -7.66 2.44 2.99
C VAL A 109 -7.84 2.69 4.47
N THR A 110 -8.20 3.92 4.84
CA THR A 110 -8.53 4.27 6.21
C THR A 110 -9.99 4.68 6.26
N LYS A 111 -10.77 3.99 7.08
CA LYS A 111 -12.19 4.29 7.29
C LYS A 111 -12.32 5.16 8.52
N LYS A 112 -12.40 6.48 8.31
CA LYS A 112 -12.43 7.43 9.41
C LYS A 112 -13.69 7.33 10.27
N ASN A 113 -14.80 6.92 9.67
CA ASN A 113 -16.07 6.80 10.38
C ASN A 113 -16.15 5.53 11.21
N VAL A 114 -15.16 4.65 11.13
CA VAL A 114 -15.12 3.37 11.83
C VAL A 114 -13.80 3.29 12.58
N ASP A 115 -13.58 4.22 13.52
CA ASP A 115 -12.41 4.26 14.41
C ASP A 115 -11.07 4.24 13.65
N ASN A 116 -11.01 4.91 12.49
CA ASN A 116 -9.81 4.93 11.66
C ASN A 116 -9.32 3.54 11.29
N ARG A 117 -10.25 2.62 11.09
CA ARG A 117 -9.92 1.26 10.72
C ARG A 117 -9.22 1.22 9.38
N LYS A 118 -8.16 0.43 9.29
CA LYS A 118 -7.34 0.36 8.10
C LYS A 118 -7.45 -1.00 7.42
N GLN A 119 -7.38 -0.95 6.09
CA GLN A 119 -7.33 -2.14 5.26
C GLN A 119 -6.26 -1.93 4.20
N ILE A 120 -5.57 -3.00 3.84
CA ILE A 120 -4.62 -2.98 2.74
C ILE A 120 -5.13 -3.93 1.67
N TYR A 121 -5.37 -3.39 0.48
CA TYR A 121 -5.80 -4.17 -0.68
C TYR A 121 -4.61 -4.40 -1.60
N ILE A 122 -4.48 -5.62 -2.09
CA ILE A 122 -3.50 -5.95 -3.13
C ILE A 122 -4.31 -6.44 -4.32
N ASN A 123 -4.38 -5.61 -5.36
CA ASN A 123 -5.27 -5.82 -6.49
C ASN A 123 -4.48 -6.17 -7.74
N TYR A 124 -4.62 -7.41 -8.19
CA TYR A 124 -4.16 -7.87 -9.49
C TYR A 124 -5.33 -7.85 -10.48
N ASP A 125 -5.06 -8.16 -11.74
CA ASP A 125 -6.11 -8.21 -12.76
C ASP A 125 -7.13 -9.32 -12.50
N ASP A 126 -6.70 -10.41 -11.89
CA ASP A 126 -7.52 -11.61 -11.74
C ASP A 126 -7.77 -12.01 -10.30
N VAL A 127 -7.12 -11.36 -9.34
CA VAL A 127 -7.31 -11.65 -7.92
C VAL A 127 -7.13 -10.38 -7.11
N LYS A 128 -7.92 -10.23 -6.07
CA LYS A 128 -7.78 -9.13 -5.11
C LYS A 128 -7.72 -9.72 -3.72
N ILE A 129 -6.82 -9.19 -2.91
CA ILE A 129 -6.66 -9.62 -1.52
C ILE A 129 -6.85 -8.41 -0.63
N VAL A 130 -7.59 -8.58 0.46
CA VAL A 130 -7.73 -7.51 1.45
C VAL A 130 -7.28 -8.03 2.80
N TYR A 131 -6.44 -7.25 3.48
CA TYR A 131 -6.01 -7.49 4.86
C TYR A 131 -6.65 -6.46 5.77
N ASN A 132 -7.24 -6.93 6.86
CA ASN A 132 -7.65 -6.03 7.93
C ASN A 132 -6.45 -5.79 8.82
N VAL A 133 -6.01 -4.55 8.92
CA VAL A 133 -4.76 -4.22 9.59
C VAL A 133 -4.94 -3.13 10.61
N TYR A 134 -3.96 -3.04 11.50
CA TYR A 134 -3.82 -1.90 12.39
C TYR A 134 -2.34 -1.52 12.47
N VAL A 135 -2.10 -0.25 12.73
CA VAL A 135 -0.74 0.27 12.85
C VAL A 135 -0.20 -0.12 14.20
N PHE A 136 1.05 -0.58 14.24
CA PHE A 136 1.71 -0.77 15.52
C PHE A 136 3.12 -0.23 15.44
N GLU A 137 3.63 0.13 16.59
CA GLU A 137 4.94 0.74 16.71
C GLU A 137 5.94 -0.16 17.39
#